data_ad47b46110591cea94a59449d8d14f5c
#
_entry.id   ad47b46110591cea94a59449d8d14f5c
#
_cell.length_a   1.000
_cell.length_b   1.000
_cell.length_c   1.000
_cell.angle_alpha   90.00
_cell.angle_beta   90.00
_cell.angle_gamma   90.00
#
_symmetry.space_group_name_H-M   'P 1'
#
loop_
_entity.id
_entity.type
_entity.pdbx_description
1 polymer ?
#
loop_
_entity_poly.entity_id
_entity_poly.type
_entity_poly.pdbx_seq_one_letter_code
_entity_poly.pdbx_strand_id
1 'polypeptide(L)'
;MEKVWDELKKIEAQAEQIQNDAKERAKNMVFLAKQDSEKLIQNSRIYAEQESQKLFANAIKEANLNRDEHLKANQETAGKLKAKAEKRMEKAVLAVVSVVLEETKP
;
A
#
# COMPACT_ATOMS: atom_id res chain seq x y z
N MET A 1 33.60 28.91 64.76
CA MET A 1 32.96 27.56 64.60
C MET A 1 31.54 27.65 64.14
N GLU A 2 30.73 28.59 64.61
CA GLU A 2 29.37 28.77 64.10
C GLU A 2 29.27 29.08 62.60
N LYS A 3 30.19 29.87 62.08
CA LYS A 3 30.26 30.21 60.63
C LYS A 3 30.54 28.98 59.75
N VAL A 4 31.41 28.11 60.21
CA VAL A 4 31.74 26.88 59.49
C VAL A 4 30.55 25.93 59.47
N TRP A 5 29.85 25.82 60.56
CA TRP A 5 28.66 25.02 60.69
C TRP A 5 27.53 25.53 59.82
N ASP A 6 27.31 26.84 59.79
CA ASP A 6 26.30 27.47 58.96
C ASP A 6 26.60 27.32 57.47
N GLU A 7 27.88 27.47 57.09
CA GLU A 7 28.33 27.25 55.71
C GLU A 7 28.13 25.78 55.29
N LEU A 8 28.44 24.84 56.16
CA LEU A 8 28.23 23.40 55.93
C LEU A 8 26.76 23.10 55.70
N LYS A 9 25.86 23.66 56.51
CA LYS A 9 24.41 23.54 56.34
C LYS A 9 23.93 24.11 55.01
N LYS A 10 24.46 25.28 54.60
CA LYS A 10 24.14 25.86 53.30
C LYS A 10 24.58 24.99 52.13
N ILE A 11 25.77 24.42 52.22
CA ILE A 11 26.29 23.50 51.19
C ILE A 11 25.44 22.25 51.09
N GLU A 12 25.07 21.68 52.25
CA GLU A 12 24.17 20.50 52.29
C GLU A 12 22.81 20.81 51.69
N ALA A 13 22.22 21.93 52.04
CA ALA A 13 20.94 22.39 51.47
C ALA A 13 21.01 22.60 49.97
N GLN A 14 22.10 23.23 49.48
CA GLN A 14 22.33 23.42 48.06
C GLN A 14 22.54 22.08 47.32
N ALA A 15 23.27 21.14 47.94
CA ALA A 15 23.48 19.80 47.37
C ALA A 15 22.17 19.05 47.27
N GLU A 16 21.34 19.12 48.31
CA GLU A 16 20.01 18.49 48.34
C GLU A 16 19.09 19.07 47.26
N GLN A 17 19.11 20.40 47.10
CA GLN A 17 18.33 21.08 46.07
C GLN A 17 18.76 20.71 44.68
N ILE A 18 20.06 20.63 44.44
CA ILE A 18 20.61 20.16 43.14
C ILE A 18 20.17 18.74 42.86
N GLN A 19 20.23 17.86 43.84
CA GLN A 19 19.76 16.48 43.71
C GLN A 19 18.27 16.41 43.38
N ASN A 20 17.45 17.17 44.10
CA ASN A 20 16.02 17.20 43.87
C ASN A 20 15.65 17.78 42.52
N ASP A 21 16.31 18.84 42.08
CA ASP A 21 16.14 19.42 40.75
C ASP A 21 16.55 18.45 39.66
N ALA A 22 17.63 17.72 39.86
CA ALA A 22 18.09 16.72 38.91
C ALA A 22 17.10 15.56 38.78
N LYS A 23 16.54 15.10 39.92
CA LYS A 23 15.50 14.06 39.92
C LYS A 23 14.23 14.51 39.21
N GLU A 24 13.82 15.74 39.46
CA GLU A 24 12.63 16.32 38.83
C GLU A 24 12.81 16.50 37.33
N ARG A 25 13.97 17.00 36.91
CA ARG A 25 14.33 17.07 35.48
C ARG A 25 14.34 15.71 34.83
N ALA A 26 14.92 14.72 35.48
CA ALA A 26 14.95 13.35 34.98
C ALA A 26 13.55 12.78 34.79
N LYS A 27 12.65 12.99 35.77
CA LYS A 27 11.23 12.58 35.67
C LYS A 27 10.53 13.27 34.52
N ASN A 28 10.74 14.57 34.35
CA ASN A 28 10.14 15.34 33.26
C ASN A 28 10.65 14.87 31.91
N MET A 29 11.94 14.61 31.79
CA MET A 29 12.54 14.07 30.55
C MET A 29 11.94 12.71 30.18
N VAL A 30 11.79 11.81 31.15
CA VAL A 30 11.17 10.51 30.93
C VAL A 30 9.70 10.66 30.53
N PHE A 31 8.97 11.54 31.19
CA PHE A 31 7.56 11.83 30.88
C PHE A 31 7.39 12.35 29.45
N LEU A 32 8.21 13.35 29.08
CA LEU A 32 8.17 13.91 27.72
C LEU A 32 8.58 12.91 26.66
N ALA A 33 9.60 12.11 26.94
CA ALA A 33 10.03 11.05 26.05
C ALA A 33 8.93 9.99 25.82
N LYS A 34 8.19 9.63 26.87
CA LYS A 34 7.03 8.75 26.76
C LYS A 34 5.91 9.36 25.94
N GLN A 35 5.58 10.63 26.16
CA GLN A 35 4.60 11.33 25.34
C GLN A 35 4.98 11.38 23.87
N ASP A 36 6.22 11.73 23.58
CA ASP A 36 6.72 11.82 22.22
C ASP A 36 6.71 10.44 21.56
N SER A 37 7.08 9.40 22.30
CA SER A 37 7.04 8.03 21.84
C SER A 37 5.61 7.58 21.49
N GLU A 38 4.64 7.89 22.34
CA GLU A 38 3.22 7.57 22.08
C GLU A 38 2.69 8.30 20.86
N LYS A 39 3.02 9.58 20.70
CA LYS A 39 2.66 10.36 19.51
C LYS A 39 3.29 9.79 18.24
N LEU A 40 4.54 9.41 18.34
CA LEU A 40 5.25 8.81 17.21
C LEU A 40 4.60 7.49 16.78
N ILE A 41 4.25 6.65 17.75
CA ILE A 41 3.56 5.37 17.49
C ILE A 41 2.19 5.62 16.86
N GLN A 42 1.40 6.54 17.39
CA GLN A 42 0.09 6.89 16.82
C GLN A 42 0.20 7.43 15.40
N ASN A 43 1.11 8.37 15.19
CA ASN A 43 1.32 8.96 13.86
C ASN A 43 1.81 7.93 12.86
N SER A 44 2.69 7.02 13.29
CA SER A 44 3.18 5.93 12.45
C SER A 44 2.07 4.94 12.08
N ARG A 45 1.17 4.65 13.00
CA ARG A 45 -0.01 3.81 12.72
C ARG A 45 -0.94 4.44 11.71
N ILE A 46 -1.25 5.72 11.89
CA ILE A 46 -2.11 6.48 10.96
C ILE A 46 -1.47 6.52 9.58
N TYR A 47 -0.18 6.82 9.52
CA TYR A 47 0.56 6.83 8.26
C TYR A 47 0.56 5.47 7.57
N ALA A 48 0.85 4.41 8.32
CA ALA A 48 0.85 3.04 7.80
C ALA A 48 -0.52 2.63 7.28
N GLU A 49 -1.59 3.01 7.98
CA GLU A 49 -2.97 2.74 7.55
C GLU A 49 -3.31 3.49 6.26
N GLN A 50 -2.96 4.77 6.17
CA GLN A 50 -3.18 5.57 4.96
C GLN A 50 -2.40 5.03 3.77
N GLU A 51 -1.14 4.67 3.96
CA GLU A 51 -0.31 4.07 2.91
C GLU A 51 -0.84 2.70 2.49
N SER A 52 -1.29 1.90 3.43
CA SER A 52 -1.92 0.61 3.16
C SER A 52 -3.18 0.76 2.31
N GLN A 53 -4.04 1.72 2.63
CA GLN A 53 -5.24 2.02 1.86
C GLN A 53 -4.92 2.48 0.44
N LYS A 54 -3.92 3.35 0.28
CA LYS A 54 -3.45 3.80 -1.05
C LYS A 54 -2.91 2.65 -1.88
N LEU A 55 -2.07 1.82 -1.28
CA LEU A 55 -1.50 0.63 -1.93
C LEU A 55 -2.61 -0.32 -2.40
N PHE A 56 -3.58 -0.57 -1.54
CA PHE A 56 -4.71 -1.44 -1.85
C PHE A 56 -5.57 -0.85 -2.99
N ALA A 57 -5.89 0.44 -2.92
CA ALA A 57 -6.65 1.12 -3.95
C ALA A 57 -5.91 1.12 -5.31
N ASN A 58 -4.61 1.36 -5.30
CA ASN A 58 -3.78 1.32 -6.50
C ASN A 58 -3.70 -0.10 -7.08
N ALA A 59 -3.56 -1.12 -6.23
CA ALA A 59 -3.54 -2.52 -6.67
C ALA A 59 -4.86 -2.93 -7.32
N ILE A 60 -5.99 -2.52 -6.76
CA ILE A 60 -7.32 -2.76 -7.35
C ILE A 60 -7.44 -2.05 -8.69
N LYS A 61 -7.00 -0.81 -8.77
CA LYS A 61 -7.02 -0.02 -10.00
C LYS A 61 -6.20 -0.68 -11.11
N GLU A 62 -4.97 -1.11 -10.79
CA GLU A 62 -4.12 -1.84 -11.73
C GLU A 62 -4.72 -3.16 -12.17
N ALA A 63 -5.27 -3.93 -11.22
CA ALA A 63 -5.94 -5.18 -11.53
C ALA A 63 -7.13 -4.99 -12.46
N ASN A 64 -7.93 -3.94 -12.23
CA ASN A 64 -9.06 -3.60 -13.11
C ASN A 64 -8.60 -3.18 -14.51
N LEU A 65 -7.55 -2.38 -14.60
CA LEU A 65 -6.97 -1.98 -15.89
C LEU A 65 -6.44 -3.18 -16.66
N ASN A 66 -5.72 -4.08 -16.00
CA ASN A 66 -5.21 -5.29 -16.60
C ASN A 66 -6.35 -6.21 -17.07
N ARG A 67 -7.39 -6.33 -16.26
CA ARG A 67 -8.59 -7.10 -16.63
C ARG A 67 -9.25 -6.52 -17.87
N ASP A 68 -9.42 -5.22 -17.93
CA ASP A 68 -10.05 -4.55 -19.08
C ASP A 68 -9.22 -4.70 -20.35
N GLU A 69 -7.90 -4.59 -20.25
CA GLU A 69 -6.99 -4.84 -21.37
C GLU A 69 -7.06 -6.29 -21.88
N HIS A 70 -7.08 -7.25 -20.96
CA HIS A 70 -7.22 -8.67 -21.31
C HIS A 70 -8.57 -8.97 -21.94
N LEU A 71 -9.65 -8.40 -21.43
CA LEU A 71 -10.98 -8.55 -22.02
C LEU A 71 -11.04 -7.98 -23.41
N LYS A 72 -10.47 -6.80 -23.62
CA LYS A 72 -10.41 -6.16 -24.93
C LYS A 72 -9.59 -6.97 -25.92
N ALA A 73 -8.41 -7.45 -25.52
CA ALA A 73 -7.57 -8.30 -26.35
C ALA A 73 -8.26 -9.62 -26.70
N ASN A 74 -8.97 -10.22 -25.74
CA ASN A 74 -9.72 -11.46 -25.97
C ASN A 74 -10.90 -11.24 -26.91
N GLN A 75 -11.60 -10.10 -26.81
CA GLN A 75 -12.68 -9.74 -27.74
C GLN A 75 -12.15 -9.56 -29.16
N GLU A 76 -11.02 -8.93 -29.35
CA GLU A 76 -10.38 -8.78 -30.64
C GLU A 76 -9.95 -10.13 -31.22
N THR A 77 -9.38 -10.99 -30.40
CA THR A 77 -8.98 -12.36 -30.79
C THR A 77 -10.20 -13.19 -31.16
N ALA A 78 -11.26 -13.13 -30.36
CA ALA A 78 -12.51 -13.82 -30.62
C ALA A 78 -13.16 -13.34 -31.93
N GLY A 79 -13.15 -12.03 -32.17
CA GLY A 79 -13.66 -11.44 -33.41
C GLY A 79 -12.88 -11.91 -34.64
N LYS A 80 -11.56 -11.97 -34.59
CA LYS A 80 -10.71 -12.48 -35.65
C LYS A 80 -10.95 -13.98 -35.91
N LEU A 81 -11.10 -14.73 -34.83
CA LEU A 81 -11.37 -16.17 -34.91
C LEU A 81 -12.73 -16.44 -35.58
N LYS A 82 -13.74 -15.68 -35.18
CA LYS A 82 -15.09 -15.73 -35.76
C LYS A 82 -15.06 -15.39 -37.26
N ALA A 83 -14.39 -14.32 -37.63
CA ALA A 83 -14.23 -13.94 -39.06
C ALA A 83 -13.52 -15.01 -39.88
N LYS A 84 -12.49 -15.63 -39.33
CA LYS A 84 -11.79 -16.77 -39.97
C LYS A 84 -12.71 -17.96 -40.13
N ALA A 85 -13.49 -18.29 -39.12
CA ALA A 85 -14.43 -19.40 -39.14
C ALA A 85 -15.53 -19.16 -40.21
N GLU A 86 -16.05 -17.95 -40.30
CA GLU A 86 -17.03 -17.56 -41.33
C GLU A 86 -16.49 -17.71 -42.73
N LYS A 87 -15.27 -17.26 -43.00
CA LYS A 87 -14.59 -17.43 -44.31
C LYS A 87 -14.39 -18.89 -44.65
N ARG A 88 -13.99 -19.72 -43.70
CA ARG A 88 -13.86 -21.17 -43.90
C ARG A 88 -15.18 -21.82 -44.20
N MET A 89 -16.24 -21.38 -43.53
CA MET A 89 -17.61 -21.86 -43.75
C MET A 89 -18.05 -21.53 -45.18
N GLU A 90 -17.86 -20.31 -45.63
CA GLU A 90 -18.16 -19.91 -47.02
C GLU A 90 -17.43 -20.76 -48.02
N LYS A 91 -16.10 -20.97 -47.86
CA LYS A 91 -15.29 -21.82 -48.74
C LYS A 91 -15.79 -23.26 -48.72
N ALA A 92 -16.15 -23.80 -47.57
CA ALA A 92 -16.68 -25.16 -47.45
C ALA A 92 -18.03 -25.30 -48.19
N VAL A 93 -18.91 -24.31 -48.01
CA VAL A 93 -20.21 -24.29 -48.70
C VAL A 93 -20.00 -24.20 -50.21
N LEU A 94 -19.14 -23.34 -50.71
CA LEU A 94 -18.83 -23.21 -52.13
C LEU A 94 -18.21 -24.48 -52.70
N ALA A 95 -17.35 -25.16 -51.96
CA ALA A 95 -16.74 -26.42 -52.36
C ALA A 95 -17.80 -27.51 -52.50
N VAL A 96 -18.75 -27.61 -51.56
CA VAL A 96 -19.86 -28.59 -51.61
C VAL A 96 -20.78 -28.26 -52.80
N VAL A 97 -21.17 -27.01 -52.99
CA VAL A 97 -22.01 -26.57 -54.07
C VAL A 97 -21.34 -26.88 -55.44
N SER A 98 -20.04 -26.62 -55.57
CA SER A 98 -19.27 -26.91 -56.74
C SER A 98 -19.26 -28.41 -57.08
N VAL A 99 -19.10 -29.28 -56.11
CA VAL A 99 -19.15 -30.73 -56.27
C VAL A 99 -20.54 -31.21 -56.70
N VAL A 100 -21.59 -30.67 -56.09
CA VAL A 100 -22.99 -31.01 -56.44
C VAL A 100 -23.32 -30.57 -57.86
N LEU A 101 -22.85 -29.39 -58.30
CA LEU A 101 -23.04 -28.87 -59.64
C LEU A 101 -22.28 -29.71 -60.68
N GLU A 102 -21.11 -30.24 -60.40
CA GLU A 102 -20.38 -31.15 -61.26
C GLU A 102 -21.08 -32.48 -61.40
N GLU A 103 -21.65 -33.05 -60.36
CA GLU A 103 -22.41 -34.30 -60.38
C GLU A 103 -23.72 -34.22 -61.16
N THR A 104 -24.31 -33.01 -61.24
CA THR A 104 -25.58 -32.77 -61.96
C THR A 104 -25.40 -32.37 -63.42
N LYS A 105 -24.17 -32.20 -63.89
CA LYS A 105 -23.89 -32.01 -65.33
C LYS A 105 -24.07 -33.29 -66.12
N PRO A 106 -24.85 -33.28 -67.19
CA PRO A 106 -24.98 -34.43 -68.06
C PRO A 106 -23.71 -34.83 -68.77
#